data_3dab9904d787d7a6ada9ed8c6954f97b
#
_entry.id   3dab9904d787d7a6ada9ed8c6954f97b
#
_cell.length_a   1.000
_cell.length_b   1.000
_cell.length_c   1.000
_cell.angle_alpha   90.00
_cell.angle_beta   90.00
_cell.angle_gamma   90.00
#
_symmetry.space_group_name_H-M   'P 1'
#
loop_
_entity.id
_entity.type
_entity.pdbx_description
1 polymer ?
#
loop_
_entity_poly.entity_id
_entity_poly.type
_entity_poly.pdbx_seq_one_letter_code
_entity_poly.pdbx_strand_id
1 'polypeptide(L)'
;GWHRIHNRFRYFGKQTGRMRINQTVNRRKINSKGVWTPVIVLDPGHSAVVAGGYEPLGPDSSQLKEKDTSGTQGVATGVEEYKLNLSIGLQLRTLLQKRGFKVIMTRTNSKVALSCIDRAKVANKANADAYIRIHANGSDNSSISGALTICTTRNSPYISSMYRKNKALSEAVLNAYVSATGCRKE
;
A
#
# COMPACT_ATOMS: atom_id res chain seq x y z
N GLY A 1 11.69 -23.38 -4.52
CA GLY A 1 11.55 -22.02 -3.98
C GLY A 1 10.89 -21.06 -4.97
N TRP A 2 10.53 -19.89 -4.51
CA TRP A 2 10.04 -18.80 -5.35
C TRP A 2 11.20 -18.10 -6.06
N HIS A 3 11.03 -17.89 -7.36
CA HIS A 3 11.99 -17.17 -8.22
C HIS A 3 11.24 -16.17 -9.09
N ARG A 4 11.89 -15.06 -9.38
CA ARG A 4 11.40 -14.07 -10.34
C ARG A 4 12.18 -14.21 -11.65
N ILE A 5 11.49 -14.63 -12.72
CA ILE A 5 12.06 -14.86 -14.03
C ILE A 5 11.28 -14.03 -15.06
N HIS A 6 11.95 -13.16 -15.79
CA HIS A 6 11.35 -12.22 -16.77
C HIS A 6 10.12 -11.49 -16.21
N ASN A 7 10.27 -10.91 -15.01
CA ASN A 7 9.19 -10.22 -14.28
C ASN A 7 7.97 -11.10 -13.92
N ARG A 8 8.13 -12.41 -13.88
CA ARG A 8 7.10 -13.39 -13.48
C ARG A 8 7.54 -14.15 -12.24
N PHE A 9 6.66 -14.31 -11.28
CA PHE A 9 6.92 -15.08 -10.08
C PHE A 9 6.57 -16.56 -10.32
N ARG A 10 7.56 -17.44 -10.14
CA ARG A 10 7.44 -18.89 -10.37
C ARG A 10 7.93 -19.65 -9.15
N TYR A 11 7.35 -20.81 -8.90
CA TYR A 11 7.80 -21.69 -7.83
C TYR A 11 8.37 -22.98 -8.38
N PHE A 12 9.55 -23.34 -7.89
CA PHE A 12 10.21 -24.61 -8.20
C PHE A 12 10.27 -25.47 -6.95
N GLY A 13 9.96 -26.76 -7.09
CA GLY A 13 10.05 -27.71 -5.99
C GLY A 13 11.48 -27.80 -5.47
N LYS A 14 11.65 -27.67 -4.15
CA LYS A 14 12.98 -27.61 -3.53
C LYS A 14 13.83 -28.86 -3.80
N GLN A 15 13.19 -30.04 -3.82
CA GLN A 15 13.88 -31.31 -4.03
C GLN A 15 13.99 -31.68 -5.52
N THR A 16 12.99 -31.32 -6.33
CA THR A 16 12.90 -31.79 -7.71
C THR A 16 13.35 -30.78 -8.74
N GLY A 17 13.49 -29.50 -8.37
CA GLY A 17 13.76 -28.39 -9.29
C GLY A 17 12.64 -28.13 -10.30
N ARG A 18 11.56 -28.91 -10.30
CA ARG A 18 10.47 -28.80 -11.27
C ARG A 18 9.58 -27.59 -10.97
N MET A 19 9.22 -26.85 -12.00
CA MET A 19 8.25 -25.76 -11.91
C MET A 19 6.87 -26.29 -11.53
N ARG A 20 6.22 -25.64 -10.59
CA ARG A 20 4.85 -25.95 -10.18
C ARG A 20 3.86 -25.19 -11.05
N ILE A 21 2.77 -25.87 -11.43
CA ILE A 21 1.67 -25.31 -12.24
C ILE A 21 0.33 -25.74 -11.64
N ASN A 22 -0.74 -24.97 -11.87
CA ASN A 22 -2.11 -25.27 -11.47
C ASN A 22 -2.26 -25.69 -10.00
N GLN A 23 -1.51 -25.09 -9.09
CA GLN A 23 -1.59 -25.43 -7.68
C GLN A 23 -1.39 -24.22 -6.79
N THR A 24 -1.68 -24.37 -5.51
CA THR A 24 -1.44 -23.35 -4.49
C THR A 24 -0.23 -23.72 -3.65
N VAL A 25 0.72 -22.78 -3.52
CA VAL A 25 1.91 -22.91 -2.67
C VAL A 25 1.94 -21.73 -1.72
N ASN A 26 1.93 -21.99 -0.41
CA ASN A 26 1.95 -20.93 0.62
C ASN A 26 0.87 -19.85 0.37
N ARG A 27 -0.38 -20.26 0.13
CA ARG A 27 -1.55 -19.43 -0.19
C ARG A 27 -1.46 -18.65 -1.52
N ARG A 28 -0.45 -18.89 -2.35
CA ARG A 28 -0.26 -18.25 -3.65
C ARG A 28 -0.68 -19.18 -4.77
N LYS A 29 -1.73 -18.79 -5.48
CA LYS A 29 -2.28 -19.60 -6.59
C LYS A 29 -1.41 -19.45 -7.83
N ILE A 30 -0.84 -20.55 -8.28
CA ILE A 30 -0.02 -20.65 -9.50
C ILE A 30 -0.94 -21.10 -10.63
N ASN A 31 -0.91 -20.42 -11.75
CA ASN A 31 -1.72 -20.74 -12.94
C ASN A 31 -1.11 -21.87 -13.78
N SER A 32 -1.77 -22.20 -14.91
CA SER A 32 -1.30 -23.23 -15.86
C SER A 32 0.05 -22.91 -16.51
N LYS A 33 0.45 -21.64 -16.55
CA LYS A 33 1.75 -21.17 -17.07
C LYS A 33 2.84 -21.14 -15.98
N GLY A 34 2.57 -21.66 -14.79
CA GLY A 34 3.50 -21.68 -13.67
C GLY A 34 3.74 -20.31 -13.03
N VAL A 35 2.82 -19.35 -13.21
CA VAL A 35 2.98 -17.97 -12.73
C VAL A 35 2.04 -17.70 -11.56
N TRP A 36 2.56 -17.09 -10.52
CA TRP A 36 1.81 -16.34 -9.52
C TRP A 36 1.93 -14.84 -9.81
N THR A 37 0.80 -14.14 -9.80
CA THR A 37 0.75 -12.69 -9.98
C THR A 37 0.33 -12.05 -8.65
N PRO A 38 1.27 -11.44 -7.90
CA PRO A 38 0.93 -10.75 -6.67
C PRO A 38 -0.01 -9.57 -6.93
N VAL A 39 -0.94 -9.34 -6.00
CA VAL A 39 -1.90 -8.23 -6.03
C VAL A 39 -1.43 -7.15 -5.07
N ILE A 40 -1.17 -5.97 -5.58
CA ILE A 40 -0.85 -4.76 -4.82
C ILE A 40 -2.04 -3.81 -4.90
N VAL A 41 -2.51 -3.33 -3.75
CA VAL A 41 -3.46 -2.22 -3.72
C VAL A 41 -2.70 -0.95 -3.36
N LEU A 42 -2.83 0.07 -4.21
CA LEU A 42 -2.32 1.41 -3.95
C LEU A 42 -3.48 2.32 -3.55
N ASP A 43 -3.28 3.03 -2.47
CA ASP A 43 -4.25 3.96 -1.91
C ASP A 43 -3.67 5.37 -1.85
N PRO A 44 -3.84 6.18 -2.91
CA PRO A 44 -3.54 7.60 -2.83
C PRO A 44 -4.44 8.27 -1.81
N GLY A 45 -3.87 8.73 -0.69
CA GLY A 45 -4.62 9.34 0.41
C GLY A 45 -5.41 10.57 -0.03
N HIS A 46 -6.47 10.87 0.71
CA HIS A 46 -7.37 11.99 0.49
C HIS A 46 -8.06 12.04 -0.88
N SER A 47 -8.87 13.04 -1.11
CA SER A 47 -9.51 13.37 -2.39
C SER A 47 -9.98 14.84 -2.35
N ALA A 48 -10.33 15.41 -3.49
CA ALA A 48 -10.97 16.74 -3.53
C ALA A 48 -12.37 16.73 -2.89
N VAL A 49 -13.00 15.55 -2.85
CA VAL A 49 -14.31 15.35 -2.18
C VAL A 49 -14.06 14.54 -0.92
N VAL A 50 -14.24 15.17 0.23
CA VAL A 50 -14.05 14.54 1.54
C VAL A 50 -15.29 13.72 1.92
N ALA A 51 -15.09 12.49 2.36
CA ALA A 51 -16.14 11.68 2.95
C ALA A 51 -16.43 12.20 4.37
N GLY A 52 -17.50 12.97 4.52
CA GLY A 52 -17.89 13.56 5.79
C GLY A 52 -18.42 12.55 6.81
N GLY A 53 -18.41 12.96 8.09
CA GLY A 53 -18.90 12.16 9.22
C GLY A 53 -17.85 11.24 9.81
N TYR A 54 -18.30 10.35 10.70
CA TYR A 54 -17.42 9.49 11.51
C TYR A 54 -17.62 8.02 11.15
N GLU A 55 -16.61 7.21 11.44
CA GLU A 55 -16.63 5.75 11.31
C GLU A 55 -15.86 5.11 12.47
N PRO A 56 -16.12 3.84 12.81
CA PRO A 56 -15.37 3.13 13.84
C PRO A 56 -13.87 3.10 13.56
N LEU A 57 -13.06 3.22 14.61
CA LEU A 57 -11.60 3.12 14.51
C LEU A 57 -11.14 1.74 14.00
N GLY A 58 -11.90 0.70 14.30
CA GLY A 58 -11.65 -0.67 13.87
C GLY A 58 -12.88 -1.55 14.06
N PRO A 59 -12.81 -2.84 13.72
CA PRO A 59 -13.91 -3.79 13.94
C PRO A 59 -14.39 -3.74 15.40
N ASP A 60 -15.70 -3.63 15.60
CA ASP A 60 -16.37 -3.61 16.89
C ASP A 60 -15.91 -2.49 17.86
N SER A 61 -15.21 -1.46 17.35
CA SER A 61 -14.79 -0.32 18.14
C SER A 61 -15.94 0.65 18.40
N SER A 62 -16.13 1.03 19.66
CA SER A 62 -17.00 2.16 20.04
C SER A 62 -16.34 3.52 19.81
N GLN A 63 -15.01 3.55 19.67
CA GLN A 63 -14.28 4.77 19.32
C GLN A 63 -14.49 5.12 17.86
N LEU A 64 -14.81 6.39 17.63
CA LEU A 64 -15.02 6.92 16.30
C LEU A 64 -13.85 7.82 15.88
N LYS A 65 -13.61 7.86 14.59
CA LYS A 65 -12.70 8.80 13.94
C LYS A 65 -13.37 9.39 12.71
N GLU A 66 -12.87 10.51 12.20
CA GLU A 66 -13.30 11.04 10.92
C GLU A 66 -13.09 10.03 9.80
N LYS A 67 -14.05 9.97 8.87
CA LYS A 67 -13.98 9.07 7.71
C LYS A 67 -12.82 9.41 6.79
N ASP A 68 -12.60 10.69 6.54
CA ASP A 68 -11.52 11.23 5.70
C ASP A 68 -11.31 12.70 6.06
N THR A 69 -10.21 13.28 5.60
CA THR A 69 -9.89 14.71 5.70
C THR A 69 -9.39 15.23 4.35
N SER A 70 -9.29 16.54 4.20
CA SER A 70 -8.77 17.17 2.96
C SER A 70 -7.28 16.90 2.72
N GLY A 71 -6.55 16.51 3.77
CA GLY A 71 -5.09 16.42 3.73
C GLY A 71 -4.43 17.80 3.93
N THR A 72 -3.17 17.87 3.64
CA THR A 72 -2.34 19.08 3.74
C THR A 72 -2.06 19.71 2.36
N GLN A 73 -1.32 20.82 2.35
CA GLN A 73 -0.89 21.51 1.15
C GLN A 73 0.57 21.92 1.29
N GLY A 74 1.34 21.82 0.22
CA GLY A 74 2.72 22.27 0.20
C GLY A 74 2.83 23.78 0.38
N VAL A 75 3.52 24.22 1.43
CA VAL A 75 3.65 25.64 1.78
C VAL A 75 4.28 26.46 0.66
N ALA A 76 5.33 25.95 0.01
CA ALA A 76 6.02 26.62 -1.07
C ALA A 76 5.39 26.40 -2.45
N THR A 77 4.76 25.24 -2.66
CA THR A 77 4.28 24.82 -4.00
C THR A 77 2.78 25.06 -4.21
N GLY A 78 2.02 25.21 -3.13
CA GLY A 78 0.55 25.27 -3.18
C GLY A 78 -0.11 23.96 -3.69
N VAL A 79 0.64 22.89 -3.83
CA VAL A 79 0.11 21.60 -4.32
C VAL A 79 -0.60 20.89 -3.18
N GLU A 80 -1.87 20.60 -3.36
CA GLU A 80 -2.65 19.84 -2.39
C GLU A 80 -2.19 18.37 -2.34
N GLU A 81 -2.12 17.83 -1.15
CA GLU A 81 -1.65 16.48 -0.86
C GLU A 81 -2.37 15.42 -1.71
N TYR A 82 -3.68 15.52 -1.86
CA TYR A 82 -4.45 14.54 -2.63
C TYR A 82 -4.06 14.49 -4.12
N LYS A 83 -3.62 15.64 -4.70
CA LYS A 83 -3.11 15.70 -6.08
C LYS A 83 -1.74 15.03 -6.20
N LEU A 84 -0.85 15.34 -5.26
CA LEU A 84 0.49 14.74 -5.20
C LEU A 84 0.38 13.21 -5.03
N ASN A 85 -0.40 12.75 -4.04
CA ASN A 85 -0.59 11.33 -3.76
C ASN A 85 -1.13 10.57 -4.98
N LEU A 86 -2.10 11.16 -5.70
CA LEU A 86 -2.65 10.56 -6.91
C LEU A 86 -1.61 10.45 -8.02
N SER A 87 -0.84 11.52 -8.26
CA SER A 87 0.23 11.55 -9.26
C SER A 87 1.27 10.44 -9.00
N ILE A 88 1.76 10.35 -7.77
CA ILE A 88 2.70 9.30 -7.34
C ILE A 88 2.07 7.92 -7.51
N GLY A 89 0.83 7.74 -7.07
CA GLY A 89 0.12 6.45 -7.15
C GLY A 89 -0.04 5.97 -8.60
N LEU A 90 -0.36 6.84 -9.54
CA LEU A 90 -0.51 6.51 -10.96
C LEU A 90 0.83 6.10 -11.60
N GLN A 91 1.91 6.80 -11.26
CA GLN A 91 3.25 6.45 -11.73
C GLN A 91 3.71 5.11 -11.14
N LEU A 92 3.52 4.92 -9.82
CA LEU A 92 3.88 3.68 -9.13
C LEU A 92 3.08 2.49 -9.68
N ARG A 93 1.78 2.67 -9.97
CA ARG A 93 0.96 1.64 -10.65
C ARG A 93 1.63 1.17 -11.93
N THR A 94 2.01 2.11 -12.80
CA THR A 94 2.62 1.79 -14.09
C THR A 94 3.94 1.02 -13.91
N LEU A 95 4.78 1.44 -12.97
CA LEU A 95 6.05 0.79 -12.68
C LEU A 95 5.88 -0.63 -12.13
N LEU A 96 4.93 -0.82 -11.22
CA LEU A 96 4.64 -2.14 -10.65
C LEU A 96 4.03 -3.09 -11.69
N GLN A 97 3.13 -2.61 -12.55
CA GLN A 97 2.55 -3.40 -13.63
C GLN A 97 3.62 -3.88 -14.61
N LYS A 98 4.56 -3.01 -15.02
CA LYS A 98 5.73 -3.39 -15.81
C LYS A 98 6.59 -4.46 -15.13
N ARG A 99 6.58 -4.52 -13.81
CA ARG A 99 7.29 -5.52 -13.01
C ARG A 99 6.50 -6.81 -12.75
N GLY A 100 5.32 -6.97 -13.36
CA GLY A 100 4.53 -8.21 -13.30
C GLY A 100 3.58 -8.31 -12.09
N PHE A 101 3.28 -7.21 -11.41
CA PHE A 101 2.27 -7.15 -10.38
C PHE A 101 0.88 -6.83 -10.97
N LYS A 102 -0.17 -7.38 -10.37
CA LYS A 102 -1.53 -6.87 -10.56
C LYS A 102 -1.72 -5.70 -9.60
N VAL A 103 -2.02 -4.52 -10.13
CA VAL A 103 -2.22 -3.33 -9.30
C VAL A 103 -3.67 -2.88 -9.37
N ILE A 104 -4.26 -2.66 -8.20
CA ILE A 104 -5.58 -2.09 -8.01
C ILE A 104 -5.39 -0.78 -7.27
N MET A 105 -6.15 0.25 -7.64
CA MET A 105 -6.11 1.54 -6.96
C MET A 105 -7.43 1.80 -6.26
N THR A 106 -7.42 2.41 -5.08
CA THR A 106 -8.62 2.85 -4.39
C THR A 106 -9.32 3.98 -5.14
N ARG A 107 -8.56 4.85 -5.79
CA ARG A 107 -9.04 5.89 -6.69
C ARG A 107 -8.07 6.15 -7.83
N THR A 108 -8.59 6.60 -8.96
CA THR A 108 -7.82 7.01 -10.15
C THR A 108 -8.12 8.45 -10.58
N ASN A 109 -8.96 9.14 -9.83
CA ASN A 109 -9.26 10.56 -9.96
C ASN A 109 -9.49 11.17 -8.56
N SER A 110 -9.78 12.46 -8.49
CA SER A 110 -9.99 13.19 -7.23
C SER A 110 -11.44 13.57 -6.95
N LYS A 111 -12.40 12.97 -7.67
CA LYS A 111 -13.84 13.28 -7.54
C LYS A 111 -14.62 12.22 -6.77
N VAL A 112 -13.96 11.43 -5.95
CA VAL A 112 -14.57 10.34 -5.17
C VAL A 112 -14.41 10.59 -3.68
N ALA A 113 -15.49 10.43 -2.92
CA ALA A 113 -15.47 10.44 -1.47
C ALA A 113 -15.29 9.00 -0.97
N LEU A 114 -14.16 8.70 -0.35
CA LEU A 114 -13.85 7.38 0.19
C LEU A 114 -13.44 7.49 1.66
N SER A 115 -14.18 6.80 2.51
CA SER A 115 -13.77 6.64 3.91
C SER A 115 -12.53 5.75 4.04
N CYS A 116 -11.87 5.76 5.20
CA CYS A 116 -10.77 4.83 5.46
C CYS A 116 -11.23 3.36 5.41
N ILE A 117 -12.47 3.09 5.86
CA ILE A 117 -13.06 1.74 5.77
C ILE A 117 -13.29 1.34 4.31
N ASP A 118 -13.78 2.24 3.45
CA ASP A 118 -13.99 1.94 2.02
C ASP A 118 -12.67 1.60 1.33
N ARG A 119 -11.61 2.35 1.63
CA ARG A 119 -10.25 2.10 1.13
C ARG A 119 -9.74 0.73 1.57
N ALA A 120 -9.91 0.38 2.85
CA ALA A 120 -9.55 -0.93 3.38
C ALA A 120 -10.34 -2.08 2.74
N LYS A 121 -11.65 -1.89 2.50
CA LYS A 121 -12.52 -2.87 1.82
C LYS A 121 -12.02 -3.19 0.40
N VAL A 122 -11.46 -2.23 -0.34
CA VAL A 122 -10.87 -2.49 -1.67
C VAL A 122 -9.74 -3.50 -1.56
N ALA A 123 -8.84 -3.34 -0.59
CA ALA A 123 -7.72 -4.26 -0.38
C ALA A 123 -8.19 -5.65 0.07
N ASN A 124 -9.15 -5.70 1.01
CA ASN A 124 -9.71 -6.96 1.51
C ASN A 124 -10.44 -7.74 0.41
N LYS A 125 -11.30 -7.06 -0.37
CA LYS A 125 -12.03 -7.67 -1.49
C LYS A 125 -11.09 -8.20 -2.57
N ALA A 126 -9.96 -7.54 -2.77
CA ALA A 126 -8.94 -7.95 -3.73
C ALA A 126 -8.07 -9.10 -3.23
N ASN A 127 -8.19 -9.52 -1.97
CA ASN A 127 -7.23 -10.40 -1.30
C ASN A 127 -5.79 -9.97 -1.57
N ALA A 128 -5.50 -8.68 -1.32
CA ALA A 128 -4.23 -8.07 -1.66
C ALA A 128 -3.06 -8.71 -0.92
N ASP A 129 -1.95 -8.95 -1.63
CA ASP A 129 -0.69 -9.38 -1.03
C ASP A 129 0.03 -8.24 -0.30
N ALA A 130 -0.21 -6.99 -0.75
CA ALA A 130 0.19 -5.77 -0.06
C ALA A 130 -0.80 -4.63 -0.32
N TYR A 131 -0.98 -3.78 0.70
CA TYR A 131 -1.73 -2.54 0.66
C TYR A 131 -0.80 -1.40 1.06
N ILE A 132 -0.67 -0.39 0.21
CA ILE A 132 0.24 0.74 0.42
C ILE A 132 -0.57 2.03 0.28
N ARG A 133 -0.68 2.76 1.39
CA ARG A 133 -1.23 4.12 1.40
C ARG A 133 -0.11 5.13 1.15
N ILE A 134 -0.41 6.12 0.34
CA ILE A 134 0.52 7.18 -0.05
C ILE A 134 0.00 8.48 0.53
N HIS A 135 0.83 9.14 1.32
CA HIS A 135 0.56 10.43 1.96
C HIS A 135 1.79 11.33 1.88
N ALA A 136 1.58 12.63 2.01
CA ALA A 136 2.58 13.61 2.37
C ALA A 136 2.26 14.10 3.79
N ASN A 137 3.25 14.05 4.67
CA ASN A 137 3.06 14.53 6.03
C ASN A 137 3.12 16.06 6.07
N GLY A 138 2.37 16.67 7.00
CA GLY A 138 2.42 18.10 7.29
C GLY A 138 2.95 18.35 8.69
N SER A 139 3.66 19.44 8.89
CA SER A 139 4.12 19.89 10.21
C SER A 139 4.24 21.40 10.23
N ASP A 140 3.86 22.01 11.36
CA ASP A 140 4.09 23.44 11.63
C ASP A 140 5.55 23.72 12.03
N ASN A 141 6.33 22.68 12.28
CA ASN A 141 7.76 22.80 12.57
C ASN A 141 8.57 22.62 11.28
N SER A 142 9.13 23.71 10.77
CA SER A 142 9.93 23.76 9.54
C SER A 142 11.23 22.92 9.60
N SER A 143 11.69 22.50 10.79
CA SER A 143 12.86 21.64 10.93
C SER A 143 12.55 20.16 10.63
N ILE A 144 11.26 19.78 10.62
CA ILE A 144 10.84 18.43 10.32
C ILE A 144 10.85 18.21 8.81
N SER A 145 11.65 17.26 8.38
CA SER A 145 11.72 16.84 6.97
C SER A 145 12.25 15.44 6.89
N GLY A 146 11.85 14.71 5.87
CA GLY A 146 12.31 13.33 5.66
C GLY A 146 11.20 12.43 5.18
N ALA A 147 11.47 11.13 5.25
CA ALA A 147 10.50 10.10 4.93
C ALA A 147 10.26 9.19 6.13
N LEU A 148 9.03 8.79 6.30
CA LEU A 148 8.63 7.79 7.29
C LEU A 148 7.69 6.76 6.68
N THR A 149 7.56 5.64 7.33
CA THR A 149 6.52 4.65 7.04
C THR A 149 5.83 4.24 8.31
N ILE A 150 4.51 4.12 8.25
CA ILE A 150 3.66 3.71 9.37
C ILE A 150 3.15 2.30 9.10
N CYS A 151 3.27 1.43 10.08
CA CYS A 151 2.70 0.09 10.02
C CYS A 151 1.95 -0.25 11.32
N THR A 152 1.21 -1.36 11.28
CA THR A 152 0.54 -1.89 12.48
C THR A 152 1.51 -2.08 13.63
N THR A 153 1.06 -1.84 14.84
CA THR A 153 1.85 -2.09 16.06
C THR A 153 1.77 -3.56 16.47
N ARG A 154 2.75 -3.99 17.29
CA ARG A 154 2.76 -5.35 17.86
C ARG A 154 1.51 -5.65 18.69
N ASN A 155 1.00 -4.65 19.37
CA ASN A 155 -0.12 -4.75 20.30
C ASN A 155 -1.45 -4.27 19.70
N SER A 156 -1.54 -4.19 18.34
CA SER A 156 -2.81 -3.84 17.70
C SER A 156 -3.91 -4.84 18.11
N PRO A 157 -5.06 -4.38 18.61
CA PRO A 157 -6.14 -5.28 18.99
C PRO A 157 -6.79 -5.97 17.77
N TYR A 158 -6.54 -5.47 16.56
CA TYR A 158 -7.21 -5.94 15.35
C TYR A 158 -6.32 -6.82 14.46
N ILE A 159 -5.04 -6.46 14.30
CA ILE A 159 -4.16 -7.06 13.29
C ILE A 159 -2.73 -7.33 13.80
N SER A 160 -2.55 -7.57 15.08
CA SER A 160 -1.23 -7.88 15.68
C SER A 160 -0.51 -9.05 15.01
N SER A 161 -1.25 -10.05 14.53
CA SER A 161 -0.71 -11.19 13.78
C SER A 161 0.02 -10.81 12.49
N MET A 162 -0.29 -9.64 11.92
CA MET A 162 0.34 -9.11 10.72
C MET A 162 1.58 -8.25 11.00
N TYR A 163 1.86 -7.92 12.28
CA TYR A 163 2.92 -6.97 12.65
C TYR A 163 4.26 -7.26 11.99
N ARG A 164 4.76 -8.50 12.08
CA ARG A 164 6.08 -8.85 11.53
C ARG A 164 6.17 -8.62 10.01
N LYS A 165 5.10 -8.97 9.28
CA LYS A 165 5.05 -8.78 7.82
C LYS A 165 4.93 -7.32 7.44
N ASN A 166 4.07 -6.58 8.14
CA ASN A 166 3.85 -5.16 7.91
C ASN A 166 5.13 -4.36 8.23
N LYS A 167 5.81 -4.67 9.33
CA LYS A 167 7.09 -4.06 9.69
C LYS A 167 8.16 -4.32 8.63
N ALA A 168 8.31 -5.57 8.19
CA ALA A 168 9.29 -5.91 7.17
C ALA A 168 9.04 -5.19 5.83
N LEU A 169 7.77 -5.08 5.40
CA LEU A 169 7.40 -4.32 4.21
C LEU A 169 7.70 -2.83 4.40
N SER A 170 7.31 -2.28 5.54
CA SER A 170 7.49 -0.87 5.91
C SER A 170 8.98 -0.48 5.87
N GLU A 171 9.83 -1.27 6.52
CA GLU A 171 11.29 -1.05 6.54
C GLU A 171 11.91 -1.18 5.14
N ALA A 172 11.49 -2.17 4.36
CA ALA A 172 11.99 -2.36 3.00
C ALA A 172 11.64 -1.18 2.09
N VAL A 173 10.40 -0.67 2.17
CA VAL A 173 9.96 0.50 1.40
C VAL A 173 10.72 1.75 1.82
N LEU A 174 10.82 2.02 3.12
CA LEU A 174 11.52 3.20 3.64
C LEU A 174 13.00 3.19 3.26
N ASN A 175 13.68 2.06 3.44
CA ASN A 175 15.10 1.93 3.11
C ASN A 175 15.35 2.15 1.61
N ALA A 176 14.52 1.56 0.75
CA ALA A 176 14.63 1.73 -0.69
C ALA A 176 14.36 3.19 -1.12
N TYR A 177 13.36 3.84 -0.52
CA TYR A 177 13.01 5.22 -0.81
C TYR A 177 14.14 6.17 -0.40
N VAL A 178 14.64 6.05 0.82
CA VAL A 178 15.76 6.87 1.34
C VAL A 178 17.02 6.67 0.49
N SER A 179 17.33 5.42 0.14
CA SER A 179 18.48 5.11 -0.73
C SER A 179 18.34 5.75 -2.13
N ALA A 180 17.14 5.80 -2.67
CA ALA A 180 16.89 6.33 -4.02
C ALA A 180 16.83 7.86 -4.08
N THR A 181 16.37 8.51 -2.99
CA THR A 181 16.12 9.96 -2.96
C THR A 181 17.18 10.77 -2.21
N GLY A 182 17.98 10.10 -1.37
CA GLY A 182 18.92 10.78 -0.47
C GLY A 182 18.26 11.53 0.69
N CYS A 183 16.91 11.43 0.86
CA CYS A 183 16.25 12.07 1.99
C CYS A 183 16.60 11.35 3.31
N ARG A 184 16.51 12.07 4.42
CA ARG A 184 16.67 11.46 5.75
C ARG A 184 15.44 10.64 6.14
N LYS A 185 15.61 9.72 7.07
CA LYS A 185 14.49 9.11 7.79
C LYS A 185 14.01 10.07 8.87
N GLU A 186 12.71 10.21 8.97
CA GLU A 186 12.03 10.90 10.07
C GLU A 186 11.76 9.94 11.22
#